data_f4f732840b9009bbf55fac0fb4d65e96
#
_entry.id   f4f732840b9009bbf55fac0fb4d65e96
#
_cell.length_a   1.000
_cell.length_b   1.000
_cell.length_c   1.000
_cell.angle_alpha   90.00
_cell.angle_beta   90.00
_cell.angle_gamma   90.00
#
_symmetry.space_group_name_H-M   'P 1'
#
loop_
_entity.id
_entity.type
_entity.pdbx_description
1 polymer ?
#
loop_
_entity_poly.entity_id
_entity_poly.type
_entity_poly.pdbx_seq_one_letter_code
_entity_poly.pdbx_strand_id
1 'polypeptide(L)'
;LYQARQAIRMNENCYLVEGYTDVIGLHLAGVENVVSSSGTSLTEGQIKLIKRYTDNITILFDGDEAGIKASIRGIDMILASGLNVRTVIFPDGEDPDSYARKIGSAGFKGYLESNVKDFISFKAELFARDALKDPIKKAQTIRDIVQSISKIPDPVLRSIYIKETSGKLRIDEAVLIAELNKILIAERNKAKNQPPPLPDIELIEKSIDVQHEPVHEVEESIKL
;
A
#
# COMPACT_ATOMS: atom_id res chain seq x y z
N LEU A 1 0.45 -6.85 13.91
CA LEU A 1 -0.45 -7.61 13.02
C LEU A 1 -1.00 -8.88 13.65
N TYR A 2 -0.18 -9.67 14.40
CA TYR A 2 -0.67 -10.92 15.01
C TYR A 2 -1.88 -10.70 15.93
N GLN A 3 -1.83 -9.70 16.80
CA GLN A 3 -2.94 -9.35 17.70
C GLN A 3 -4.13 -8.75 16.93
N ALA A 4 -3.89 -7.90 15.94
CA ALA A 4 -4.93 -7.20 15.19
C ALA A 4 -5.70 -8.10 14.17
N ARG A 5 -5.20 -9.29 13.83
CA ARG A 5 -5.72 -10.12 12.72
C ARG A 5 -7.22 -10.42 12.80
N GLN A 6 -7.72 -10.70 14.01
CA GLN A 6 -9.14 -11.01 14.20
C GLN A 6 -10.00 -9.75 14.01
N ALA A 7 -9.59 -8.63 14.61
CA ALA A 7 -10.27 -7.36 14.45
C ALA A 7 -10.25 -6.87 12.99
N ILE A 8 -9.14 -7.07 12.25
CA ILE A 8 -9.04 -6.75 10.83
C ILE A 8 -10.08 -7.55 10.02
N ARG A 9 -10.22 -8.85 10.27
CA ARG A 9 -11.23 -9.69 9.59
C ARG A 9 -12.66 -9.28 9.92
N MET A 10 -12.95 -9.01 11.19
CA MET A 10 -14.30 -8.64 11.65
C MET A 10 -14.75 -7.29 11.11
N ASN A 11 -13.82 -6.34 11.00
CA ASN A 11 -14.10 -5.00 10.49
C ASN A 11 -13.86 -4.88 8.97
N GLU A 12 -13.39 -5.94 8.30
CA GLU A 12 -13.04 -5.96 6.88
C GLU A 12 -12.14 -4.80 6.45
N ASN A 13 -11.34 -4.27 7.38
CA ASN A 13 -10.46 -3.13 7.16
C ASN A 13 -9.23 -3.18 8.08
N CYS A 14 -8.08 -2.77 7.58
CA CYS A 14 -6.85 -2.59 8.34
C CYS A 14 -6.50 -1.11 8.40
N TYR A 15 -6.44 -0.52 9.59
CA TYR A 15 -5.86 0.81 9.77
C TYR A 15 -4.34 0.72 9.81
N LEU A 16 -3.68 1.59 9.04
CA LEU A 16 -2.23 1.72 9.00
C LEU A 16 -1.82 3.08 9.56
N VAL A 17 -0.94 3.06 10.55
CA VAL A 17 -0.34 4.24 11.18
C VAL A 17 1.20 4.21 11.04
N GLU A 18 1.87 5.30 11.36
CA GLU A 18 3.34 5.38 11.25
C GLU A 18 4.04 4.70 12.42
N GLY A 19 3.66 5.04 13.65
CA GLY A 19 4.33 4.62 14.88
C GLY A 19 3.62 3.51 15.64
N TYR A 20 4.38 2.83 16.50
CA TYR A 20 3.80 1.87 17.44
C TYR A 20 3.04 2.54 18.58
N THR A 21 3.37 3.79 18.91
CA THR A 21 2.65 4.63 19.88
C THR A 21 1.21 4.85 19.45
N ASP A 22 0.99 5.15 18.16
CA ASP A 22 -0.33 5.29 17.59
C ASP A 22 -1.13 4.00 17.68
N VAL A 23 -0.49 2.83 17.44
CA VAL A 23 -1.14 1.53 17.61
C VAL A 23 -1.64 1.34 19.03
N ILE A 24 -0.84 1.71 20.03
CA ILE A 24 -1.22 1.60 21.45
C ILE A 24 -2.39 2.55 21.76
N GLY A 25 -2.28 3.82 21.35
CA GLY A 25 -3.30 4.82 21.58
C GLY A 25 -4.64 4.46 20.95
N LEU A 26 -4.61 4.02 19.68
CA LEU A 26 -5.81 3.58 18.97
C LEU A 26 -6.43 2.33 19.59
N HIS A 27 -5.61 1.38 20.02
CA HIS A 27 -6.10 0.18 20.73
C HIS A 27 -6.81 0.56 22.04
N LEU A 28 -6.25 1.49 22.81
CA LEU A 28 -6.89 2.03 24.01
C LEU A 28 -8.20 2.78 23.70
N ALA A 29 -8.30 3.40 22.53
CA ALA A 29 -9.52 4.02 22.02
C ALA A 29 -10.53 2.99 21.44
N GLY A 30 -10.24 1.68 21.50
CA GLY A 30 -11.10 0.61 21.02
C GLY A 30 -11.07 0.40 19.50
N VAL A 31 -9.97 0.82 18.84
CA VAL A 31 -9.68 0.54 17.42
C VAL A 31 -8.59 -0.53 17.37
N GLU A 32 -9.00 -1.80 17.34
CA GLU A 32 -8.08 -2.94 17.46
C GLU A 32 -7.52 -3.43 16.11
N ASN A 33 -8.13 -3.05 14.99
CA ASN A 33 -7.74 -3.43 13.63
C ASN A 33 -6.64 -2.50 13.06
N VAL A 34 -5.68 -2.10 13.91
CA VAL A 34 -4.60 -1.16 13.58
C VAL A 34 -3.24 -1.84 13.58
N VAL A 35 -2.38 -1.43 12.65
CA VAL A 35 -0.98 -1.85 12.53
C VAL A 35 -0.11 -0.64 12.19
N SER A 36 1.19 -0.70 12.50
CA SER A 36 2.15 0.34 12.12
C SER A 36 3.14 -0.13 11.07
N SER A 37 3.63 0.82 10.28
CA SER A 37 4.78 0.64 9.39
C SER A 37 6.13 0.71 10.13
N SER A 38 6.11 1.19 11.39
CA SER A 38 7.29 1.31 12.27
C SER A 38 8.41 2.19 11.69
N GLY A 39 8.05 3.36 11.16
CA GLY A 39 8.99 4.37 10.66
C GLY A 39 9.60 4.09 9.29
N THR A 40 9.10 3.09 8.58
CA THR A 40 9.51 2.74 7.21
C THR A 40 8.29 2.52 6.32
N SER A 41 8.46 2.60 5.01
CA SER A 41 7.40 2.17 4.09
C SER A 41 7.12 0.67 4.28
N LEU A 42 5.84 0.25 4.12
CA LEU A 42 5.47 -1.16 4.14
C LEU A 42 6.27 -1.95 3.11
N THR A 43 6.77 -3.12 3.52
CA THR A 43 7.38 -4.07 2.61
C THR A 43 6.31 -4.90 1.88
N GLU A 44 6.65 -5.47 0.72
CA GLU A 44 5.75 -6.37 0.00
C GLU A 44 5.26 -7.55 0.86
N GLY A 45 6.15 -8.09 1.72
CA GLY A 45 5.80 -9.17 2.64
C GLY A 45 4.74 -8.75 3.66
N GLN A 46 4.85 -7.54 4.21
CA GLN A 46 3.85 -7.00 5.14
C GLN A 46 2.51 -6.74 4.44
N ILE A 47 2.54 -6.19 3.21
CA ILE A 47 1.33 -5.97 2.41
C ILE A 47 0.64 -7.31 2.11
N LYS A 48 1.37 -8.33 1.68
CA LYS A 48 0.86 -9.69 1.45
C LYS A 48 0.24 -10.31 2.72
N LEU A 49 0.82 -10.03 3.89
CA LEU A 49 0.27 -10.50 5.16
C LEU A 49 -1.05 -9.79 5.51
N ILE A 50 -1.17 -8.48 5.30
CA ILE A 50 -2.42 -7.74 5.52
C ILE A 50 -3.50 -8.28 4.57
N LYS A 51 -3.17 -8.48 3.29
CA LYS A 51 -4.09 -8.96 2.27
C LYS A 51 -4.71 -10.34 2.57
N ARG A 52 -4.07 -11.18 3.38
CA ARG A 52 -4.67 -12.45 3.83
C ARG A 52 -5.89 -12.27 4.74
N TYR A 53 -6.07 -11.08 5.30
CA TYR A 53 -7.11 -10.80 6.29
C TYR A 53 -8.18 -9.84 5.77
N THR A 54 -7.84 -8.96 4.83
CA THR A 54 -8.75 -7.97 4.25
C THR A 54 -8.24 -7.47 2.90
N ASP A 55 -9.15 -7.03 2.03
CA ASP A 55 -8.83 -6.32 0.81
C ASP A 55 -8.82 -4.79 0.99
N ASN A 56 -9.13 -4.28 2.19
CA ASN A 56 -9.24 -2.86 2.47
C ASN A 56 -8.19 -2.41 3.48
N ILE A 57 -7.50 -1.32 3.16
CA ILE A 57 -6.56 -0.65 4.05
C ILE A 57 -6.88 0.84 4.12
N THR A 58 -6.92 1.38 5.33
CA THR A 58 -7.10 2.81 5.56
C THR A 58 -5.86 3.39 6.23
N ILE A 59 -5.19 4.29 5.55
CA ILE A 59 -3.98 4.96 6.03
C ILE A 59 -4.40 6.17 6.84
N LEU A 60 -3.91 6.25 8.05
CA LEU A 60 -4.14 7.37 8.96
C LEU A 60 -2.90 8.28 8.87
N PHE A 61 -3.07 9.47 8.27
CA PHE A 61 -1.99 10.45 8.14
C PHE A 61 -2.06 11.49 9.25
N ASP A 62 -0.92 11.80 9.82
CA ASP A 62 -0.75 12.96 10.69
C ASP A 62 -1.16 14.23 9.94
N GLY A 63 -1.54 15.28 10.66
CA GLY A 63 -1.97 16.56 10.08
C GLY A 63 -0.87 17.38 9.40
N ASP A 64 0.26 16.78 9.04
CA ASP A 64 1.38 17.41 8.36
C ASP A 64 1.36 17.18 6.85
N GLU A 65 1.07 18.23 6.09
CA GLU A 65 0.99 18.16 4.62
C GLU A 65 2.31 17.73 3.96
N ALA A 66 3.47 18.08 4.53
CA ALA A 66 4.77 17.69 3.98
C ALA A 66 5.03 16.19 4.18
N GLY A 67 4.70 15.66 5.35
CA GLY A 67 4.75 14.22 5.67
C GLY A 67 3.83 13.40 4.76
N ILE A 68 2.60 13.89 4.56
CA ILE A 68 1.64 13.26 3.63
C ILE A 68 2.22 13.13 2.22
N LYS A 69 2.78 14.22 1.66
CA LYS A 69 3.38 14.21 0.32
C LYS A 69 4.56 13.23 0.21
N ALA A 70 5.32 13.04 1.28
CA ALA A 70 6.42 12.09 1.33
C ALA A 70 5.93 10.64 1.35
N SER A 71 4.88 10.36 2.12
CA SER A 71 4.32 9.01 2.33
C SER A 71 3.56 8.47 1.11
N ILE A 72 3.00 9.34 0.26
CA ILE A 72 2.20 8.97 -0.93
C ILE A 72 2.94 7.99 -1.86
N ARG A 73 4.27 8.14 -2.01
CA ARG A 73 5.07 7.27 -2.89
C ARG A 73 5.05 5.79 -2.47
N GLY A 74 4.92 5.52 -1.17
CA GLY A 74 4.83 4.13 -0.66
C GLY A 74 3.50 3.44 -0.96
N ILE A 75 2.46 4.22 -1.25
CA ILE A 75 1.09 3.69 -1.43
C ILE A 75 0.92 2.98 -2.77
N ASP A 76 1.70 3.35 -3.79
CA ASP A 76 1.63 2.69 -5.10
C ASP A 76 1.91 1.18 -5.01
N MET A 77 2.76 0.74 -4.08
CA MET A 77 3.02 -0.67 -3.82
C MET A 77 1.79 -1.38 -3.22
N ILE A 78 1.05 -0.68 -2.36
CA ILE A 78 -0.19 -1.20 -1.77
C ILE A 78 -1.26 -1.33 -2.85
N LEU A 79 -1.44 -0.32 -3.70
CA LEU A 79 -2.34 -0.37 -4.85
C LEU A 79 -2.00 -1.50 -5.81
N ALA A 80 -0.71 -1.68 -6.11
CA ALA A 80 -0.23 -2.74 -7.01
C ALA A 80 -0.51 -4.15 -6.46
N SER A 81 -0.62 -4.31 -5.14
CA SER A 81 -1.02 -5.57 -4.53
C SER A 81 -2.53 -5.88 -4.69
N GLY A 82 -3.31 -4.93 -5.18
CA GLY A 82 -4.76 -5.03 -5.35
C GLY A 82 -5.54 -4.83 -4.04
N LEU A 83 -4.98 -4.08 -3.08
CA LEU A 83 -5.72 -3.59 -1.92
C LEU A 83 -6.45 -2.29 -2.27
N ASN A 84 -7.66 -2.13 -1.74
CA ASN A 84 -8.41 -0.89 -1.78
C ASN A 84 -7.84 0.07 -0.74
N VAL A 85 -7.29 1.20 -1.18
CA VAL A 85 -6.63 2.15 -0.29
C VAL A 85 -7.53 3.34 0.00
N ARG A 86 -7.78 3.58 1.28
CA ARG A 86 -8.47 4.76 1.79
C ARG A 86 -7.53 5.56 2.70
N THR A 87 -7.90 6.79 2.98
CA THR A 87 -7.11 7.69 3.82
C THR A 87 -8.01 8.47 4.76
N VAL A 88 -7.46 8.76 5.94
CA VAL A 88 -7.99 9.76 6.89
C VAL A 88 -6.84 10.69 7.24
N ILE A 89 -7.10 11.99 7.27
CA ILE A 89 -6.15 13.01 7.69
C ILE A 89 -6.66 13.63 8.96
N PHE A 90 -5.77 13.81 9.92
CA PHE A 90 -6.09 14.50 11.15
C PHE A 90 -5.90 16.03 11.02
N PRO A 91 -6.50 16.83 11.89
CA PRO A 91 -6.29 18.28 11.91
C PRO A 91 -4.81 18.64 12.12
N ASP A 92 -4.41 19.82 11.65
CA ASP A 92 -3.05 20.34 11.76
C ASP A 92 -2.49 20.20 13.19
N GLY A 93 -1.32 19.59 13.31
CA GLY A 93 -0.62 19.35 14.58
C GLY A 93 -1.16 18.19 15.41
N GLU A 94 -2.14 17.43 14.92
CA GLU A 94 -2.64 16.24 15.58
C GLU A 94 -2.12 14.97 14.86
N ASP A 95 -1.77 13.97 15.65
CA ASP A 95 -1.55 12.60 15.21
C ASP A 95 -2.72 11.70 15.65
N PRO A 96 -2.80 10.45 15.17
CA PRO A 96 -3.91 9.54 15.51
C PRO A 96 -4.09 9.34 17.03
N ASP A 97 -3.00 9.22 17.79
CA ASP A 97 -3.01 8.98 19.23
C ASP A 97 -3.46 10.23 20.00
N SER A 98 -2.87 11.40 19.71
CA SER A 98 -3.24 12.68 20.35
C SER A 98 -4.70 13.02 20.09
N TYR A 99 -5.16 12.84 18.86
CA TYR A 99 -6.54 13.14 18.50
C TYR A 99 -7.54 12.18 19.14
N ALA A 100 -7.22 10.87 19.20
CA ALA A 100 -8.05 9.89 19.89
C ALA A 100 -8.23 10.22 21.37
N ARG A 101 -7.16 10.64 22.04
CA ARG A 101 -7.22 11.11 23.45
C ARG A 101 -8.06 12.38 23.63
N LYS A 102 -7.96 13.31 22.69
CA LYS A 102 -8.66 14.60 22.73
C LYS A 102 -10.18 14.46 22.62
N ILE A 103 -10.67 13.64 21.69
CA ILE A 103 -12.11 13.53 21.41
C ILE A 103 -12.77 12.29 21.98
N GLY A 104 -12.00 11.40 22.60
CA GLY A 104 -12.46 10.16 23.19
C GLY A 104 -12.86 9.08 22.16
N SER A 105 -13.02 7.84 22.64
CA SER A 105 -13.20 6.66 21.79
C SER A 105 -14.41 6.74 20.85
N ALA A 106 -15.57 7.20 21.33
CA ALA A 106 -16.77 7.32 20.50
C ALA A 106 -16.62 8.40 19.43
N GLY A 107 -16.08 9.57 19.82
CA GLY A 107 -15.80 10.68 18.88
C GLY A 107 -14.79 10.25 17.82
N PHE A 108 -13.75 9.52 18.21
CA PHE A 108 -12.70 9.07 17.30
C PHE A 108 -13.21 8.10 16.22
N LYS A 109 -14.03 7.12 16.62
CA LYS A 109 -14.67 6.20 15.66
C LYS A 109 -15.56 6.95 14.67
N GLY A 110 -16.39 7.86 15.17
CA GLY A 110 -17.22 8.70 14.32
C GLY A 110 -16.40 9.60 13.38
N TYR A 111 -15.23 10.10 13.83
CA TYR A 111 -14.31 10.86 13.00
C TYR A 111 -13.74 10.02 11.86
N LEU A 112 -13.26 8.80 12.16
CA LEU A 112 -12.72 7.90 11.15
C LEU A 112 -13.76 7.59 10.07
N GLU A 113 -15.02 7.29 10.45
CA GLU A 113 -16.10 6.98 9.51
C GLU A 113 -16.48 8.18 8.64
N SER A 114 -16.50 9.38 9.21
CA SER A 114 -16.95 10.60 8.51
C SER A 114 -15.89 11.24 7.63
N ASN A 115 -14.60 10.98 7.89
CA ASN A 115 -13.47 11.63 7.20
C ASN A 115 -12.66 10.70 6.30
N VAL A 116 -13.13 9.44 6.14
CA VAL A 116 -12.49 8.51 5.22
C VAL A 116 -12.68 8.96 3.77
N LYS A 117 -11.59 8.99 3.02
CA LYS A 117 -11.58 9.31 1.59
C LYS A 117 -10.88 8.20 0.82
N ASP A 118 -11.31 7.99 -0.42
CA ASP A 118 -10.54 7.21 -1.37
C ASP A 118 -9.18 7.86 -1.67
N PHE A 119 -8.13 7.05 -1.76
CA PHE A 119 -6.77 7.55 -1.93
C PHE A 119 -6.56 8.32 -3.25
N ILE A 120 -7.11 7.84 -4.36
CA ILE A 120 -6.94 8.51 -5.67
C ILE A 120 -7.66 9.87 -5.65
N SER A 121 -8.87 9.87 -5.12
CA SER A 121 -9.66 11.09 -4.92
C SER A 121 -8.96 12.10 -4.00
N PHE A 122 -8.41 11.60 -2.90
CA PHE A 122 -7.61 12.41 -1.97
C PHE A 122 -6.36 12.98 -2.66
N LYS A 123 -5.59 12.14 -3.37
CA LYS A 123 -4.41 12.57 -4.12
C LYS A 123 -4.74 13.66 -5.13
N ALA A 124 -5.85 13.51 -5.86
CA ALA A 124 -6.31 14.52 -6.79
C ALA A 124 -6.64 15.85 -6.10
N GLU A 125 -7.32 15.83 -4.95
CA GLU A 125 -7.66 17.04 -4.18
C GLU A 125 -6.43 17.75 -3.61
N LEU A 126 -5.47 16.98 -3.04
CA LEU A 126 -4.24 17.49 -2.45
C LEU A 126 -3.40 18.27 -3.48
N PHE A 127 -3.22 17.69 -4.64
CA PHE A 127 -2.38 18.29 -5.68
C PHE A 127 -3.12 19.30 -6.56
N ALA A 128 -4.46 19.25 -6.63
CA ALA A 128 -5.24 20.24 -7.41
C ALA A 128 -5.00 21.66 -6.91
N ARG A 129 -4.83 21.87 -5.60
CA ARG A 129 -4.58 23.21 -5.02
C ARG A 129 -3.31 23.85 -5.57
N ASP A 130 -2.24 23.08 -5.70
CA ASP A 130 -0.94 23.54 -6.21
C ASP A 130 -0.90 23.68 -7.72
N ALA A 131 -1.73 22.88 -8.43
CA ALA A 131 -1.77 22.77 -9.88
C ALA A 131 -2.60 23.87 -10.56
N LEU A 132 -3.52 24.53 -9.84
CA LEU A 132 -4.45 25.50 -10.42
C LEU A 132 -3.77 26.74 -11.03
N LYS A 133 -2.55 27.08 -10.63
CA LYS A 133 -1.85 28.30 -11.00
C LYS A 133 -0.74 28.10 -12.05
N ASP A 134 -0.34 26.85 -12.31
CA ASP A 134 0.81 26.54 -13.16
C ASP A 134 0.49 25.33 -14.08
N PRO A 135 0.41 25.54 -15.40
CA PRO A 135 0.12 24.47 -16.36
C PRO A 135 1.14 23.31 -16.32
N ILE A 136 2.41 23.60 -16.02
CA ILE A 136 3.46 22.57 -15.95
C ILE A 136 3.25 21.69 -14.72
N LYS A 137 2.97 22.31 -13.57
CA LYS A 137 2.64 21.59 -12.33
C LYS A 137 1.36 20.79 -12.49
N LYS A 138 0.35 21.36 -13.18
CA LYS A 138 -0.90 20.64 -13.48
C LYS A 138 -0.62 19.38 -14.31
N ALA A 139 0.18 19.49 -15.35
CA ALA A 139 0.55 18.32 -16.18
C ALA A 139 1.30 17.26 -15.37
N GLN A 140 2.21 17.66 -14.47
CA GLN A 140 2.92 16.73 -13.60
C GLN A 140 1.98 16.02 -12.64
N THR A 141 1.10 16.78 -11.97
CA THR A 141 0.07 16.24 -11.08
C THR A 141 -0.80 15.18 -11.76
N ILE A 142 -1.23 15.45 -13.00
CA ILE A 142 -2.00 14.49 -13.79
C ILE A 142 -1.23 13.19 -13.99
N ARG A 143 0.04 13.28 -14.42
CA ARG A 143 0.87 12.10 -14.61
C ARG A 143 1.03 11.31 -13.32
N ASP A 144 1.26 11.98 -12.20
CA ASP A 144 1.45 11.34 -10.89
C ASP A 144 0.18 10.62 -10.40
N ILE A 145 -1.01 11.18 -10.71
CA ILE A 145 -2.29 10.53 -10.39
C ILE A 145 -2.52 9.32 -11.31
N VAL A 146 -2.33 9.50 -12.63
CA VAL A 146 -2.51 8.42 -13.60
C VAL A 146 -1.50 7.30 -13.36
N GLN A 147 -0.28 7.63 -12.91
CA GLN A 147 0.73 6.65 -12.50
C GLN A 147 0.23 5.80 -11.33
N SER A 148 -0.39 6.37 -10.29
CA SER A 148 -0.99 5.60 -9.20
C SER A 148 -2.17 4.76 -9.68
N ILE A 149 -3.03 5.30 -10.56
CA ILE A 149 -4.14 4.53 -11.15
C ILE A 149 -3.61 3.33 -11.95
N SER A 150 -2.49 3.48 -12.67
CA SER A 150 -1.88 2.39 -13.45
C SER A 150 -1.45 1.19 -12.59
N LYS A 151 -1.16 1.42 -11.29
CA LYS A 151 -0.79 0.36 -10.35
C LYS A 151 -1.96 -0.55 -9.95
N ILE A 152 -3.19 -0.08 -10.08
CA ILE A 152 -4.37 -0.85 -9.71
C ILE A 152 -4.52 -2.01 -10.70
N PRO A 153 -4.58 -3.30 -10.24
CA PRO A 153 -4.66 -4.44 -11.15
C PRO A 153 -6.00 -4.53 -11.89
N ASP A 154 -7.10 -4.13 -11.25
CA ASP A 154 -8.46 -4.21 -11.80
C ASP A 154 -8.69 -3.14 -12.87
N PRO A 155 -8.95 -3.51 -14.15
CA PRO A 155 -9.17 -2.55 -15.22
C PRO A 155 -10.48 -1.78 -15.07
N VAL A 156 -11.51 -2.36 -14.45
CA VAL A 156 -12.80 -1.69 -14.22
C VAL A 156 -12.61 -0.58 -13.19
N LEU A 157 -11.91 -0.88 -12.10
CA LEU A 157 -11.60 0.09 -11.06
C LEU A 157 -10.72 1.23 -11.61
N ARG A 158 -9.73 0.92 -12.47
CA ARG A 158 -8.95 1.96 -13.17
C ARG A 158 -9.83 2.90 -13.99
N SER A 159 -10.80 2.35 -14.73
CA SER A 159 -11.73 3.16 -15.55
C SER A 159 -12.59 4.10 -14.71
N ILE A 160 -13.09 3.61 -13.56
CA ILE A 160 -13.85 4.42 -12.61
C ILE A 160 -13.00 5.59 -12.09
N TYR A 161 -11.76 5.32 -11.65
CA TYR A 161 -10.88 6.37 -11.16
C TYR A 161 -10.45 7.38 -12.23
N ILE A 162 -10.27 6.96 -13.47
CA ILE A 162 -10.02 7.87 -14.61
C ILE A 162 -11.19 8.83 -14.77
N LYS A 163 -12.43 8.33 -14.79
CA LYS A 163 -13.63 9.15 -14.92
C LYS A 163 -13.78 10.15 -13.76
N GLU A 164 -13.57 9.71 -12.53
CA GLU A 164 -13.63 10.61 -11.36
C GLU A 164 -12.52 11.68 -11.41
N THR A 165 -11.30 11.29 -11.78
CA THR A 165 -10.17 12.22 -11.92
C THR A 165 -10.43 13.25 -13.01
N SER A 166 -11.01 12.84 -14.16
CA SER A 166 -11.42 13.73 -15.24
C SER A 166 -12.36 14.82 -14.73
N GLY A 167 -13.42 14.45 -13.99
CA GLY A 167 -14.35 15.39 -13.39
C GLY A 167 -13.72 16.35 -12.38
N LYS A 168 -12.88 15.84 -11.47
CA LYS A 168 -12.22 16.63 -10.41
C LYS A 168 -11.21 17.64 -10.97
N LEU A 169 -10.40 17.25 -11.94
CA LEU A 169 -9.35 18.09 -12.53
C LEU A 169 -9.84 18.91 -13.74
N ARG A 170 -11.08 18.70 -14.17
CA ARG A 170 -11.67 19.31 -15.37
C ARG A 170 -10.78 19.11 -16.60
N ILE A 171 -10.49 17.86 -16.92
CA ILE A 171 -9.65 17.42 -18.03
C ILE A 171 -10.43 16.37 -18.81
N ASP A 172 -10.28 16.38 -20.13
CA ASP A 172 -10.90 15.38 -21.00
C ASP A 172 -10.44 13.96 -20.58
N GLU A 173 -11.40 13.06 -20.41
CA GLU A 173 -11.16 11.66 -20.05
C GLU A 173 -10.26 10.96 -21.08
N ALA A 174 -10.39 11.29 -22.37
CA ALA A 174 -9.57 10.73 -23.44
C ALA A 174 -8.07 11.01 -23.22
N VAL A 175 -7.71 12.19 -22.68
CA VAL A 175 -6.32 12.55 -22.37
C VAL A 175 -5.77 11.67 -21.26
N LEU A 176 -6.55 11.40 -20.21
CA LEU A 176 -6.16 10.54 -19.09
C LEU A 176 -6.02 9.08 -19.53
N ILE A 177 -6.95 8.60 -20.37
CA ILE A 177 -6.88 7.25 -20.96
C ILE A 177 -5.63 7.09 -21.83
N ALA A 178 -5.31 8.06 -22.66
CA ALA A 178 -4.11 8.03 -23.50
C ALA A 178 -2.83 7.95 -22.66
N GLU A 179 -2.72 8.74 -21.58
CA GLU A 179 -1.57 8.70 -20.67
C GLU A 179 -1.52 7.37 -19.90
N LEU A 180 -2.66 6.85 -19.41
CA LEU A 180 -2.73 5.54 -18.77
C LEU A 180 -2.22 4.42 -19.69
N ASN A 181 -2.70 4.38 -20.94
CA ASN A 181 -2.28 3.38 -21.91
C ASN A 181 -0.78 3.47 -22.22
N LYS A 182 -0.23 4.67 -22.33
CA LYS A 182 1.21 4.88 -22.50
C LYS A 182 2.02 4.29 -21.34
N ILE A 183 1.58 4.52 -20.11
CA ILE A 183 2.23 3.97 -18.90
C ILE A 183 2.16 2.44 -18.91
N LEU A 184 0.98 1.86 -19.13
CA LEU A 184 0.77 0.40 -19.12
C LEU A 184 1.61 -0.30 -20.21
N ILE A 185 1.72 0.29 -21.42
CA ILE A 185 2.57 -0.23 -22.49
C ILE A 185 4.04 -0.19 -22.09
N ALA A 186 4.50 0.93 -21.51
CA ALA A 186 5.88 1.08 -21.06
C ALA A 186 6.24 0.06 -19.96
N GLU A 187 5.35 -0.17 -19.00
CA GLU A 187 5.54 -1.17 -17.92
C GLU A 187 5.59 -2.60 -18.49
N ARG A 188 4.68 -2.93 -19.42
CA ARG A 188 4.69 -4.23 -20.11
C ARG A 188 5.98 -4.49 -20.88
N ASN A 189 6.51 -3.47 -21.55
CA ASN A 189 7.76 -3.59 -22.28
C ASN A 189 8.96 -3.76 -21.34
N LYS A 190 8.99 -3.04 -20.21
CA LYS A 190 10.02 -3.24 -19.17
C LYS A 190 10.00 -4.65 -18.60
N ALA A 191 8.81 -5.18 -18.29
CA ALA A 191 8.66 -6.54 -17.75
C ALA A 191 9.14 -7.62 -18.75
N LYS A 192 8.92 -7.41 -20.05
CA LYS A 192 9.41 -8.34 -21.10
C LYS A 192 10.93 -8.34 -21.26
N ASN A 193 11.58 -7.21 -20.97
CA ASN A 193 13.02 -7.04 -21.12
C ASN A 193 13.82 -7.32 -19.84
N GLN A 194 13.16 -7.64 -18.73
CA GLN A 194 13.84 -8.09 -17.52
C GLN A 194 14.26 -9.56 -17.68
N PRO A 195 15.53 -9.91 -17.36
CA PRO A 195 15.93 -11.31 -17.30
C PRO A 195 15.06 -12.04 -16.25
N PRO A 196 14.77 -13.33 -16.46
CA PRO A 196 14.01 -14.09 -15.49
C PRO A 196 14.69 -13.99 -14.11
N PRO A 197 13.92 -13.93 -13.02
CA PRO A 197 14.48 -13.89 -11.68
C PRO A 197 15.38 -15.12 -11.49
N LEU A 198 16.57 -14.91 -10.94
CA LEU A 198 17.46 -16.00 -10.58
C LEU A 198 16.69 -16.94 -9.63
N PRO A 199 16.76 -18.27 -9.84
CA PRO A 199 16.12 -19.22 -8.95
C PRO A 199 16.65 -19.02 -7.51
N ASP A 200 15.72 -19.07 -6.54
CA ASP A 200 16.07 -18.93 -5.13
C ASP A 200 17.17 -19.92 -4.75
N ILE A 201 18.28 -19.42 -4.24
CA ILE A 201 19.46 -20.23 -3.84
C ILE A 201 19.06 -21.30 -2.82
N GLU A 202 18.08 -21.02 -1.94
CA GLU A 202 17.52 -22.01 -0.99
C GLU A 202 16.87 -23.23 -1.66
N LEU A 203 16.33 -23.09 -2.89
CA LEU A 203 15.77 -24.23 -3.63
C LEU A 203 16.86 -25.07 -4.30
N ILE A 204 17.99 -24.45 -4.63
CA ILE A 204 19.15 -25.14 -5.21
C ILE A 204 19.87 -25.96 -4.13
N GLU A 205 20.06 -25.41 -2.92
CA GLU A 205 20.69 -26.14 -1.81
C GLU A 205 19.87 -27.37 -1.38
N LYS A 206 18.53 -27.25 -1.33
CA LYS A 206 17.67 -28.41 -1.04
C LYS A 206 17.67 -29.49 -2.13
N SER A 207 17.98 -29.14 -3.37
CA SER A 207 18.09 -30.14 -4.46
C SER A 207 19.46 -30.84 -4.52
N ILE A 208 20.48 -30.25 -3.92
CA ILE A 208 21.83 -30.83 -3.86
C ILE A 208 21.97 -31.85 -2.70
N ASP A 209 21.26 -31.64 -1.59
CA ASP A 209 21.30 -32.49 -0.39
C ASP A 209 20.62 -33.87 -0.59
N VAL A 210 19.88 -34.08 -1.68
CA VAL A 210 19.18 -35.38 -1.95
C VAL A 210 20.07 -36.40 -2.68
N GLN A 211 21.31 -36.06 -3.08
CA GLN A 211 22.18 -36.98 -3.84
C GLN A 211 23.41 -37.53 -3.09
N HIS A 212 23.46 -37.38 -1.79
CA HIS A 212 24.49 -38.13 -1.01
C HIS A 212 23.88 -39.43 -0.48
N GLU A 213 23.89 -40.47 -1.31
CA GLU A 213 23.81 -41.86 -0.84
C GLU A 213 25.10 -42.18 -0.04
N PRO A 214 24.98 -42.85 1.13
CA PRO A 214 26.15 -43.25 1.90
C PRO A 214 26.89 -44.35 1.14
N VAL A 215 28.16 -44.12 0.86
CA VAL A 215 29.07 -45.12 0.31
C VAL A 215 29.23 -46.25 1.36
N HIS A 216 28.74 -47.44 1.03
CA HIS A 216 29.00 -48.63 1.82
C HIS A 216 30.53 -48.92 1.85
N GLU A 217 31.15 -48.81 3.04
CA GLU A 217 32.46 -49.36 3.30
C GLU A 217 32.41 -50.88 3.15
N VAL A 218 33.17 -51.38 2.18
CA VAL A 218 33.43 -52.82 2.04
C VAL A 218 34.60 -53.18 2.97
N GLU A 219 34.31 -53.82 4.10
CA GLU A 219 35.35 -54.44 4.94
C GLU A 219 35.94 -55.65 4.21
N GLU A 220 37.15 -55.52 3.72
CA GLU A 220 37.99 -56.64 3.31
C GLU A 220 38.50 -57.40 4.54
N SER A 221 37.92 -58.57 4.77
CA SER A 221 38.46 -59.56 5.73
C SER A 221 39.67 -60.26 5.12
N ILE A 222 40.89 -59.88 5.54
CA ILE A 222 42.09 -60.69 5.30
C ILE A 222 42.23 -61.63 6.48
N LYS A 223 42.04 -62.93 6.21
CA LYS A 223 42.50 -64.05 7.10
C LYS A 223 43.89 -64.42 6.72
N LEU A 224 44.74 -64.44 7.74
CA LEU A 224 45.91 -65.37 7.91
C LEU A 224 45.74 -66.18 9.16
#